data_cd9e91458281fc43282ea1f0dd71bc5e
#
_entry.id   cd9e91458281fc43282ea1f0dd71bc5e
#
_cell.length_a   1.000
_cell.length_b   1.000
_cell.length_c   1.000
_cell.angle_alpha   90.00
_cell.angle_beta   90.00
_cell.angle_gamma   90.00
#
_symmetry.space_group_name_H-M   'P 1'
#
loop_
_entity.id
_entity.type
_entity.pdbx_description
1 polymer ?
#
loop_
_entity_poly.entity_id
_entity_poly.type
_entity_poly.pdbx_seq_one_letter_code
_entity_poly.pdbx_strand_id
1 'polypeptide(L)'
;MSESKPRRKLAAILAADVVGFSKKMGENEDRTLHNLKACRAITDESIETYHGRVFGSAGDSVIAEFASPVDAIVAAVEFQRNLRDRNNEVAPEDQMQFRVGLNLGDVIVEGDNLYGDGVNVAARLEPLAEPGGICVSGKFHDEVRRKLDLGFVSSGPQEMKNIEEPVHTFMVEIGSSSKVLEAFAVPTPADPTPQAAPEPPATAEAKVPAIAVLPFTNMGGDPEQEYFADGISEDIITNLSLWRTFPVISRNSSFTYRGQSHNLKQVAQELGARYIVEGSVRKGGNRVRITAQLIDTDEDHHLWSEKWDRTLEDIFDVQDEVSEAIARRVAPSVTGHEQVRLIRKRPKNLSAWEEYLQGLNCYYNEAKNTDYEDPGLTQARQHWEKAIELDPTLSDAYAYLSMLSSSELVQRITKDPEKTLDEIMVHGRKAETLNPENPLALLGITTSYFFRGNHSTALDHALRAVQFNPSFALSFYQQGLVQVHIGEYQHGESSILKAFELSPADPELMHFLGLLYFACLGQEKYEEALEAIDKALLRHPDVGHHLGFRAAVLGHLERGSEAKAALDRYLSLRPNLKVRDDYRRIFVPNSALADPIIEGLVKAGWEPEE
;
A
#
# COMPACT_ATOMS: atom_id res chain seq x y z
N MET A 1 -38.73 -14.42 6.06
CA MET A 1 -37.35 -14.89 5.78
C MET A 1 -37.17 -14.66 4.29
N SER A 2 -36.51 -13.58 3.87
CA SER A 2 -36.19 -13.34 2.46
C SER A 2 -34.92 -14.14 2.15
N GLU A 3 -35.03 -15.11 1.27
CA GLU A 3 -33.89 -15.81 0.70
C GLU A 3 -33.01 -14.77 -0.03
N SER A 4 -31.81 -14.49 0.49
CA SER A 4 -30.82 -13.69 -0.21
C SER A 4 -30.39 -14.46 -1.47
N LYS A 5 -30.52 -13.84 -2.64
CA LYS A 5 -30.01 -14.43 -3.90
C LYS A 5 -28.51 -14.74 -3.74
N PRO A 6 -28.04 -15.93 -4.15
CA PRO A 6 -26.65 -16.30 -4.06
C PRO A 6 -25.77 -15.32 -4.86
N ARG A 7 -24.71 -14.82 -4.25
CA ARG A 7 -23.80 -13.85 -4.85
C ARG A 7 -22.84 -14.57 -5.80
N ARG A 8 -22.73 -14.12 -7.06
CA ARG A 8 -21.77 -14.65 -8.05
C ARG A 8 -20.60 -13.69 -8.22
N LYS A 9 -19.41 -14.20 -8.49
CA LYS A 9 -18.23 -13.44 -8.89
C LYS A 9 -17.37 -14.22 -9.89
N LEU A 10 -16.62 -13.51 -10.72
CA LEU A 10 -15.56 -14.11 -11.52
C LEU A 10 -14.31 -14.27 -10.64
N ALA A 11 -13.70 -15.46 -10.64
CA ALA A 11 -12.49 -15.71 -9.88
C ALA A 11 -11.57 -16.68 -10.63
N ALA A 12 -10.26 -16.53 -10.43
CA ALA A 12 -9.30 -17.53 -10.80
C ALA A 12 -9.26 -18.58 -9.67
N ILE A 13 -9.53 -19.82 -10.01
CA ILE A 13 -9.58 -20.93 -9.08
C ILE A 13 -8.39 -21.85 -9.33
N LEU A 14 -7.66 -22.14 -8.27
CA LEU A 14 -6.60 -23.13 -8.20
C LEU A 14 -7.13 -24.35 -7.48
N ALA A 15 -7.01 -25.52 -8.10
CA ALA A 15 -7.20 -26.82 -7.47
C ALA A 15 -5.89 -27.60 -7.53
N ALA A 16 -5.45 -28.15 -6.42
CA ALA A 16 -4.23 -28.95 -6.35
C ALA A 16 -4.46 -30.20 -5.50
N ASP A 17 -3.82 -31.33 -5.87
CA ASP A 17 -3.95 -32.61 -5.19
C ASP A 17 -2.64 -33.42 -5.25
N VAL A 18 -2.39 -34.26 -4.26
CA VAL A 18 -1.17 -35.07 -4.17
C VAL A 18 -1.27 -36.35 -4.99
N VAL A 19 -0.30 -36.57 -5.84
CA VAL A 19 -0.23 -37.79 -6.68
C VAL A 19 -0.05 -39.03 -5.82
N GLY A 20 -1.03 -39.94 -5.90
CA GLY A 20 -0.98 -41.26 -5.23
C GLY A 20 -1.06 -41.21 -3.71
N PHE A 21 -1.68 -40.18 -3.13
CA PHE A 21 -1.81 -39.98 -1.69
C PHE A 21 -2.41 -41.17 -0.95
N SER A 22 -3.53 -41.74 -1.43
CA SER A 22 -4.17 -42.89 -0.80
C SER A 22 -3.25 -44.13 -0.71
N LYS A 23 -2.37 -44.31 -1.69
CA LYS A 23 -1.39 -45.40 -1.68
C LYS A 23 -0.32 -45.15 -0.60
N LYS A 24 0.22 -43.92 -0.52
CA LYS A 24 1.19 -43.54 0.50
C LYS A 24 0.62 -43.65 1.92
N MET A 25 -0.65 -43.25 2.10
CA MET A 25 -1.38 -43.43 3.37
C MET A 25 -1.49 -44.90 3.77
N GLY A 26 -1.75 -45.77 2.83
CA GLY A 26 -1.79 -47.22 3.08
C GLY A 26 -0.43 -47.85 3.41
N GLU A 27 0.67 -47.27 2.95
CA GLU A 27 2.02 -47.74 3.23
C GLU A 27 2.54 -47.25 4.59
N ASN A 28 2.35 -45.97 4.95
CA ASN A 28 2.71 -45.40 6.26
C ASN A 28 1.95 -44.09 6.50
N GLU A 29 0.92 -44.15 7.34
CA GLU A 29 0.02 -43.05 7.63
C GLU A 29 0.73 -41.85 8.31
N ASP A 30 1.44 -42.08 9.41
CA ASP A 30 2.10 -41.04 10.19
C ASP A 30 3.15 -40.27 9.37
N ARG A 31 3.95 -41.01 8.60
CA ARG A 31 4.95 -40.45 7.71
C ARG A 31 4.33 -39.62 6.59
N THR A 32 3.26 -40.12 5.98
CA THR A 32 2.55 -39.43 4.90
C THR A 32 1.91 -38.16 5.39
N LEU A 33 1.27 -38.16 6.57
CA LEU A 33 0.70 -36.98 7.18
C LEU A 33 1.77 -35.94 7.57
N HIS A 34 2.94 -36.38 8.06
CA HIS A 34 4.04 -35.49 8.37
C HIS A 34 4.55 -34.78 7.11
N ASN A 35 4.76 -35.52 6.03
CA ASN A 35 5.21 -34.94 4.75
C ASN A 35 4.15 -34.06 4.10
N LEU A 36 2.87 -34.43 4.19
CA LEU A 36 1.77 -33.59 3.72
C LEU A 36 1.76 -32.23 4.42
N LYS A 37 1.93 -32.19 5.74
CA LYS A 37 2.00 -30.92 6.50
C LYS A 37 3.14 -30.02 6.02
N ALA A 38 4.32 -30.60 5.76
CA ALA A 38 5.46 -29.85 5.25
C ALA A 38 5.21 -29.29 3.83
N CYS A 39 4.58 -30.09 2.95
CA CYS A 39 4.22 -29.64 1.61
C CYS A 39 3.10 -28.59 1.65
N ARG A 40 2.12 -28.74 2.56
CA ARG A 40 1.03 -27.77 2.76
C ARG A 40 1.57 -26.41 3.21
N ALA A 41 2.57 -26.37 4.08
CA ALA A 41 3.20 -25.11 4.48
C ALA A 41 3.75 -24.36 3.24
N ILE A 42 4.42 -25.06 2.32
CA ILE A 42 4.95 -24.48 1.09
C ILE A 42 3.83 -23.99 0.16
N THR A 43 2.77 -24.80 -0.03
CA THR A 43 1.66 -24.42 -0.91
C THR A 43 0.85 -23.26 -0.35
N ASP A 44 0.54 -23.30 0.95
CA ASP A 44 -0.24 -22.26 1.61
C ASP A 44 0.53 -20.93 1.65
N GLU A 45 1.84 -20.94 1.94
CA GLU A 45 2.72 -19.77 1.88
C GLU A 45 2.76 -19.15 0.47
N SER A 46 2.94 -19.97 -0.58
CA SER A 46 2.93 -19.44 -1.96
C SER A 46 1.56 -18.88 -2.35
N ILE A 47 0.45 -19.52 -1.95
CA ILE A 47 -0.90 -19.02 -2.20
C ILE A 47 -1.11 -17.66 -1.51
N GLU A 48 -0.73 -17.54 -0.25
CA GLU A 48 -0.86 -16.30 0.53
C GLU A 48 0.04 -15.19 -0.02
N THR A 49 1.29 -15.51 -0.38
CA THR A 49 2.26 -14.56 -0.95
C THR A 49 1.71 -13.88 -2.22
N TYR A 50 0.99 -14.63 -3.05
CA TYR A 50 0.36 -14.10 -4.27
C TYR A 50 -1.13 -13.78 -4.09
N HIS A 51 -1.53 -13.37 -2.90
CA HIS A 51 -2.88 -12.85 -2.58
C HIS A 51 -4.02 -13.86 -2.83
N GLY A 52 -3.72 -15.15 -2.81
CA GLY A 52 -4.71 -16.20 -2.86
C GLY A 52 -5.32 -16.48 -1.49
N ARG A 53 -6.52 -17.03 -1.49
CA ARG A 53 -7.21 -17.49 -0.28
C ARG A 53 -7.61 -18.96 -0.44
N VAL A 54 -7.10 -19.81 0.44
CA VAL A 54 -7.57 -21.21 0.53
C VAL A 54 -8.99 -21.22 1.12
N PHE A 55 -9.95 -21.78 0.41
CA PHE A 55 -11.34 -21.87 0.88
C PHE A 55 -11.86 -23.32 0.94
N GLY A 56 -11.13 -24.27 0.40
CA GLY A 56 -11.47 -25.68 0.45
C GLY A 56 -10.22 -26.52 0.68
N SER A 57 -10.34 -27.48 1.60
CA SER A 57 -9.28 -28.47 1.89
C SER A 57 -9.94 -29.74 2.39
N ALA A 58 -9.73 -30.86 1.68
CA ALA A 58 -10.21 -32.17 2.07
C ALA A 58 -9.10 -33.20 1.83
N GLY A 59 -8.56 -33.75 2.93
CA GLY A 59 -7.42 -34.68 2.84
C GLY A 59 -6.17 -33.97 2.32
N ASP A 60 -5.68 -34.39 1.16
CA ASP A 60 -4.51 -33.86 0.47
C ASP A 60 -4.82 -32.76 -0.54
N SER A 61 -6.10 -32.51 -0.85
CA SER A 61 -6.50 -31.49 -1.82
C SER A 61 -6.47 -30.07 -1.24
N VAL A 62 -6.16 -29.10 -2.10
CA VAL A 62 -6.17 -27.64 -1.82
C VAL A 62 -6.99 -26.97 -2.89
N ILE A 63 -7.96 -26.16 -2.46
CA ILE A 63 -8.70 -25.30 -3.38
C ILE A 63 -8.54 -23.84 -2.91
N ALA A 64 -8.00 -23.00 -3.79
CA ALA A 64 -7.79 -21.59 -3.51
C ALA A 64 -8.41 -20.69 -4.59
N GLU A 65 -8.77 -19.50 -4.18
CA GLU A 65 -9.22 -18.44 -5.09
C GLU A 65 -8.20 -17.31 -5.16
N PHE A 66 -8.15 -16.67 -6.32
CA PHE A 66 -7.36 -15.46 -6.56
C PHE A 66 -8.22 -14.45 -7.30
N ALA A 67 -8.01 -13.18 -6.99
CA ALA A 67 -8.64 -12.09 -7.73
C ALA A 67 -7.99 -11.90 -9.13
N SER A 68 -6.72 -12.28 -9.26
CA SER A 68 -5.91 -12.16 -10.49
C SER A 68 -5.52 -13.54 -11.03
N PRO A 69 -5.79 -13.84 -12.33
CA PRO A 69 -5.26 -15.03 -12.97
C PRO A 69 -3.73 -15.07 -13.04
N VAL A 70 -3.10 -13.91 -13.09
CA VAL A 70 -1.63 -13.77 -13.09
C VAL A 70 -1.07 -14.26 -11.75
N ASP A 71 -1.64 -13.78 -10.63
CA ASP A 71 -1.20 -14.19 -9.29
C ASP A 71 -1.41 -15.69 -9.07
N ALA A 72 -2.54 -16.23 -9.56
CA ALA A 72 -2.84 -17.65 -9.45
C ALA A 72 -1.81 -18.55 -10.15
N ILE A 73 -1.37 -18.19 -11.36
CA ILE A 73 -0.38 -18.99 -12.09
C ILE A 73 1.03 -18.81 -11.54
N VAL A 74 1.39 -17.61 -11.07
CA VAL A 74 2.68 -17.34 -10.44
C VAL A 74 2.80 -18.13 -9.13
N ALA A 75 1.77 -18.08 -8.27
CA ALA A 75 1.70 -18.91 -7.07
C ALA A 75 1.86 -20.41 -7.38
N ALA A 76 1.14 -20.92 -8.40
CA ALA A 76 1.21 -22.31 -8.82
C ALA A 76 2.60 -22.72 -9.33
N VAL A 77 3.25 -21.88 -10.11
CA VAL A 77 4.63 -22.12 -10.61
C VAL A 77 5.62 -22.11 -9.46
N GLU A 78 5.50 -21.18 -8.53
CA GLU A 78 6.40 -21.04 -7.40
C GLU A 78 6.27 -22.23 -6.44
N PHE A 79 5.08 -22.59 -6.00
CA PHE A 79 4.97 -23.73 -5.10
C PHE A 79 5.40 -25.05 -5.77
N GLN A 80 5.17 -25.26 -7.08
CA GLN A 80 5.67 -26.44 -7.80
C GLN A 80 7.21 -26.48 -7.84
N ARG A 81 7.88 -25.33 -7.94
CA ARG A 81 9.35 -25.23 -7.84
C ARG A 81 9.83 -25.55 -6.44
N ASN A 82 9.27 -24.90 -5.42
CA ASN A 82 9.63 -25.08 -4.02
C ASN A 82 9.41 -26.54 -3.56
N LEU A 83 8.34 -27.17 -4.02
CA LEU A 83 8.09 -28.59 -3.78
C LEU A 83 9.11 -29.50 -4.50
N ARG A 84 9.54 -29.13 -5.71
CA ARG A 84 10.60 -29.85 -6.44
C ARG A 84 11.92 -29.75 -5.69
N ASP A 85 12.28 -28.56 -5.22
CA ASP A 85 13.51 -28.33 -4.45
C ASP A 85 13.49 -29.10 -3.14
N ARG A 86 12.39 -29.05 -2.38
CA ARG A 86 12.20 -29.91 -1.19
C ARG A 86 12.33 -31.40 -1.53
N ASN A 87 11.73 -31.86 -2.63
CA ASN A 87 11.79 -33.26 -3.02
C ASN A 87 13.20 -33.72 -3.38
N ASN A 88 14.09 -32.83 -3.82
CA ASN A 88 15.50 -33.13 -4.05
C ASN A 88 16.29 -33.31 -2.73
N GLU A 89 15.80 -32.77 -1.62
CA GLU A 89 16.46 -32.80 -0.30
C GLU A 89 15.97 -33.96 0.58
N VAL A 90 14.83 -34.61 0.24
CA VAL A 90 14.25 -35.68 1.05
C VAL A 90 14.37 -37.05 0.37
N ALA A 91 14.22 -38.12 1.16
CA ALA A 91 14.27 -39.47 0.66
C ALA A 91 13.11 -39.75 -0.35
N PRO A 92 13.29 -40.62 -1.36
CA PRO A 92 12.28 -40.87 -2.40
C PRO A 92 10.90 -41.23 -1.86
N GLU A 93 10.83 -41.94 -0.76
CA GLU A 93 9.57 -42.32 -0.10
C GLU A 93 8.87 -41.15 0.59
N ASP A 94 9.60 -40.04 0.88
CA ASP A 94 9.09 -38.80 1.49
C ASP A 94 8.69 -37.75 0.46
N GLN A 95 9.05 -37.96 -0.80
CA GLN A 95 8.71 -37.04 -1.89
C GLN A 95 7.21 -37.06 -2.15
N MET A 96 6.66 -35.86 -2.35
CA MET A 96 5.27 -35.62 -2.75
C MET A 96 5.23 -34.70 -3.97
N GLN A 97 4.46 -35.14 -4.98
CA GLN A 97 4.22 -34.33 -6.19
C GLN A 97 2.76 -33.93 -6.23
N PHE A 98 2.53 -32.66 -6.54
CA PHE A 98 1.19 -32.13 -6.72
C PHE A 98 0.86 -32.00 -8.20
N ARG A 99 -0.42 -32.13 -8.54
CA ARG A 99 -1.01 -31.67 -9.80
C ARG A 99 -1.77 -30.41 -9.55
N VAL A 100 -1.82 -29.51 -10.52
CA VAL A 100 -2.51 -28.23 -10.39
C VAL A 100 -3.41 -27.99 -11.58
N GLY A 101 -4.66 -27.62 -11.31
CA GLY A 101 -5.63 -27.14 -12.28
C GLY A 101 -5.96 -25.67 -12.03
N LEU A 102 -5.89 -24.81 -13.07
CA LEU A 102 -6.25 -23.40 -12.98
C LEU A 102 -7.39 -23.08 -13.95
N ASN A 103 -8.42 -22.43 -13.44
CA ASN A 103 -9.56 -21.99 -14.24
C ASN A 103 -10.00 -20.57 -13.88
N LEU A 104 -10.44 -19.82 -14.86
CA LEU A 104 -11.12 -18.55 -14.67
C LEU A 104 -12.61 -18.72 -14.98
N GLY A 105 -13.46 -18.52 -13.99
CA GLY A 105 -14.89 -18.76 -14.15
C GLY A 105 -15.76 -18.14 -13.07
N ASP A 106 -17.06 -18.12 -13.34
CA ASP A 106 -18.06 -17.66 -12.37
C ASP A 106 -18.18 -18.64 -11.20
N VAL A 107 -18.18 -18.11 -10.00
CA VAL A 107 -18.37 -18.86 -8.76
C VAL A 107 -19.49 -18.23 -7.92
N ILE A 108 -20.18 -19.07 -7.17
CA ILE A 108 -21.22 -18.69 -6.20
C ILE A 108 -20.56 -18.60 -4.82
N VAL A 109 -20.72 -17.48 -4.15
CA VAL A 109 -20.18 -17.25 -2.80
C VAL A 109 -21.27 -17.58 -1.78
N GLU A 110 -20.98 -18.50 -0.85
CA GLU A 110 -21.85 -18.85 0.26
C GLU A 110 -21.02 -18.95 1.56
N GLY A 111 -21.08 -17.90 2.38
CA GLY A 111 -20.19 -17.73 3.52
C GLY A 111 -18.73 -17.63 3.07
N ASP A 112 -17.87 -18.47 3.64
CA ASP A 112 -16.45 -18.56 3.27
C ASP A 112 -16.17 -19.52 2.10
N ASN A 113 -17.18 -20.21 1.58
CA ASN A 113 -17.05 -21.20 0.54
C ASN A 113 -17.44 -20.68 -0.84
N LEU A 114 -16.84 -21.27 -1.87
CA LEU A 114 -17.16 -21.00 -3.28
C LEU A 114 -17.68 -22.27 -3.95
N TYR A 115 -18.71 -22.11 -4.76
CA TYR A 115 -19.37 -23.20 -5.51
C TYR A 115 -19.56 -22.79 -6.97
N GLY A 116 -19.86 -23.75 -7.83
CA GLY A 116 -20.24 -23.53 -9.22
C GLY A 116 -19.24 -24.07 -10.23
N ASP A 117 -19.54 -23.85 -11.51
CA ASP A 117 -18.79 -24.44 -12.62
C ASP A 117 -17.33 -23.98 -12.64
N GLY A 118 -17.04 -22.75 -12.19
CA GLY A 118 -15.67 -22.24 -12.08
C GLY A 118 -14.78 -23.13 -11.19
N VAL A 119 -15.28 -23.57 -10.04
CA VAL A 119 -14.59 -24.48 -9.11
C VAL A 119 -14.52 -25.89 -9.68
N ASN A 120 -15.64 -26.37 -10.26
CA ASN A 120 -15.72 -27.72 -10.83
C ASN A 120 -14.73 -27.92 -11.99
N VAL A 121 -14.57 -26.92 -12.86
CA VAL A 121 -13.62 -26.98 -13.98
C VAL A 121 -12.18 -27.03 -13.45
N ALA A 122 -11.79 -26.20 -12.47
CA ALA A 122 -10.44 -26.23 -11.88
C ALA A 122 -10.11 -27.61 -11.29
N ALA A 123 -11.03 -28.20 -10.52
CA ALA A 123 -10.89 -29.53 -9.94
C ALA A 123 -10.82 -30.65 -11.00
N ARG A 124 -11.27 -30.43 -12.24
CA ARG A 124 -11.17 -31.41 -13.35
C ARG A 124 -9.98 -31.19 -14.25
N LEU A 125 -9.39 -29.98 -14.22
CA LEU A 125 -8.11 -29.70 -14.87
C LEU A 125 -6.93 -30.29 -14.10
N GLU A 126 -7.03 -30.34 -12.76
CA GLU A 126 -6.00 -30.90 -11.89
C GLU A 126 -5.54 -32.29 -12.31
N PRO A 127 -6.44 -33.32 -12.47
CA PRO A 127 -6.03 -34.67 -12.86
C PRO A 127 -5.44 -34.76 -14.27
N LEU A 128 -5.66 -33.77 -15.13
CA LEU A 128 -5.08 -33.71 -16.48
C LEU A 128 -3.63 -33.24 -16.46
N ALA A 129 -3.19 -32.55 -15.39
CA ALA A 129 -1.81 -32.17 -15.23
C ALA A 129 -0.91 -33.37 -14.96
N GLU A 130 0.32 -33.34 -15.46
CA GLU A 130 1.34 -34.31 -15.09
C GLU A 130 1.78 -34.14 -13.64
N PRO A 131 2.34 -35.16 -12.97
CA PRO A 131 2.91 -35.02 -11.65
C PRO A 131 3.96 -33.87 -11.59
N GLY A 132 3.74 -32.89 -10.72
CA GLY A 132 4.55 -31.68 -10.67
C GLY A 132 4.21 -30.62 -11.73
N GLY A 133 3.13 -30.83 -12.50
CA GLY A 133 2.71 -29.95 -13.60
C GLY A 133 1.49 -29.09 -13.28
N ILE A 134 1.14 -28.20 -14.23
CA ILE A 134 0.01 -27.27 -14.17
C ILE A 134 -0.79 -27.36 -15.47
N CYS A 135 -2.10 -27.56 -15.37
CA CYS A 135 -3.06 -27.53 -16.47
C CYS A 135 -4.00 -26.33 -16.32
N VAL A 136 -4.19 -25.55 -17.37
CA VAL A 136 -5.04 -24.35 -17.35
C VAL A 136 -6.16 -24.42 -18.39
N SER A 137 -7.33 -23.83 -18.10
CA SER A 137 -8.40 -23.66 -19.09
C SER A 137 -8.06 -22.63 -20.17
N GLY A 138 -8.71 -22.73 -21.34
CA GLY A 138 -8.54 -21.78 -22.43
C GLY A 138 -8.84 -20.34 -22.02
N LYS A 139 -9.91 -20.12 -21.23
CA LYS A 139 -10.23 -18.78 -20.68
C LYS A 139 -9.12 -18.26 -19.80
N PHE A 140 -8.54 -19.09 -18.97
CA PHE A 140 -7.43 -18.73 -18.09
C PHE A 140 -6.17 -18.44 -18.91
N HIS A 141 -5.82 -19.31 -19.88
CA HIS A 141 -4.70 -19.12 -20.79
C HIS A 141 -4.78 -17.78 -21.55
N ASP A 142 -5.95 -17.43 -22.09
CA ASP A 142 -6.13 -16.21 -22.87
C ASP A 142 -5.88 -14.94 -22.05
N GLU A 143 -6.15 -14.99 -20.73
CA GLU A 143 -5.90 -13.89 -19.81
C GLU A 143 -4.42 -13.71 -19.42
N VAL A 144 -3.64 -14.80 -19.39
CA VAL A 144 -2.25 -14.77 -18.87
C VAL A 144 -1.17 -14.81 -19.96
N ARG A 145 -1.43 -15.37 -21.13
CA ARG A 145 -0.44 -15.59 -22.21
C ARG A 145 0.27 -14.35 -22.74
N ARG A 146 -0.33 -13.17 -22.57
CA ARG A 146 0.25 -11.88 -22.98
C ARG A 146 0.89 -11.12 -21.82
N LYS A 147 0.71 -11.61 -20.60
CA LYS A 147 1.13 -10.93 -19.38
C LYS A 147 2.37 -11.57 -18.75
N LEU A 148 2.67 -12.82 -19.14
CA LEU A 148 3.76 -13.61 -18.59
C LEU A 148 4.51 -14.32 -19.71
N ASP A 149 5.84 -14.40 -19.58
CA ASP A 149 6.71 -15.18 -20.47
C ASP A 149 6.75 -16.65 -20.03
N LEU A 150 5.60 -17.31 -20.19
CA LEU A 150 5.42 -18.74 -19.89
C LEU A 150 5.11 -19.50 -21.16
N GLY A 151 5.74 -20.67 -21.33
CA GLY A 151 5.39 -21.60 -22.39
C GLY A 151 4.08 -22.31 -22.10
N PHE A 152 3.21 -22.42 -23.11
CA PHE A 152 1.95 -23.15 -23.03
C PHE A 152 1.84 -24.13 -24.18
N VAL A 153 1.58 -25.39 -23.87
CA VAL A 153 1.34 -26.46 -24.86
C VAL A 153 -0.14 -26.79 -24.88
N SER A 154 -0.79 -26.61 -26.01
CA SER A 154 -2.21 -26.95 -26.16
C SER A 154 -2.42 -28.46 -26.10
N SER A 155 -3.35 -28.90 -25.25
CA SER A 155 -3.80 -30.29 -25.15
C SER A 155 -5.17 -30.52 -25.84
N GLY A 156 -5.68 -29.47 -26.53
CA GLY A 156 -6.95 -29.50 -27.22
C GLY A 156 -8.18 -29.45 -26.31
N PRO A 157 -9.39 -29.57 -26.89
CA PRO A 157 -10.61 -29.59 -26.14
C PRO A 157 -10.75 -30.91 -25.39
N GLN A 158 -11.11 -30.83 -24.09
CA GLN A 158 -11.31 -31.98 -23.21
C GLN A 158 -12.78 -32.05 -22.77
N GLU A 159 -13.41 -33.20 -22.94
CA GLU A 159 -14.73 -33.48 -22.36
C GLU A 159 -14.60 -33.71 -20.86
N MET A 160 -15.38 -32.98 -20.06
CA MET A 160 -15.36 -33.07 -18.61
C MET A 160 -16.72 -33.50 -18.08
N LYS A 161 -16.73 -34.42 -17.12
CA LYS A 161 -17.97 -34.95 -16.52
C LYS A 161 -18.83 -33.82 -15.95
N ASN A 162 -20.11 -33.72 -16.39
CA ASN A 162 -21.08 -32.69 -16.00
C ASN A 162 -20.70 -31.22 -16.41
N ILE A 163 -19.88 -31.07 -17.43
CA ILE A 163 -19.64 -29.78 -18.12
C ILE A 163 -20.17 -29.94 -19.54
N GLU A 164 -21.12 -29.11 -19.95
CA GLU A 164 -21.84 -29.27 -21.21
C GLU A 164 -20.96 -29.07 -22.45
N GLU A 165 -20.02 -28.11 -22.38
CA GLU A 165 -19.12 -27.80 -23.48
C GLU A 165 -17.71 -28.29 -23.20
N PRO A 166 -16.99 -28.87 -24.21
CA PRO A 166 -15.58 -29.25 -24.06
C PRO A 166 -14.73 -28.05 -23.69
N VAL A 167 -13.89 -28.18 -22.67
CA VAL A 167 -12.98 -27.13 -22.21
C VAL A 167 -11.63 -27.26 -22.94
N HIS A 168 -11.23 -26.22 -23.64
CA HIS A 168 -9.89 -26.17 -24.23
C HIS A 168 -8.84 -26.08 -23.11
N THR A 169 -7.78 -26.90 -23.17
CA THR A 169 -6.80 -27.02 -22.10
C THR A 169 -5.37 -26.80 -22.60
N PHE A 170 -4.53 -26.27 -21.70
CA PHE A 170 -3.12 -26.02 -21.97
C PHE A 170 -2.28 -26.49 -20.79
N MET A 171 -1.14 -27.15 -21.07
CA MET A 171 -0.12 -27.47 -20.08
C MET A 171 0.87 -26.32 -20.00
N VAL A 172 1.27 -25.96 -18.78
CA VAL A 172 2.26 -24.91 -18.52
C VAL A 172 3.66 -25.52 -18.52
N GLU A 173 4.57 -24.98 -19.31
CA GLU A 173 5.97 -25.39 -19.29
C GLU A 173 6.69 -24.72 -18.10
N ILE A 174 6.88 -25.47 -17.03
CA ILE A 174 7.67 -25.04 -15.87
C ILE A 174 9.15 -25.24 -16.19
N GLY A 175 9.73 -24.35 -17.01
CA GLY A 175 11.13 -24.43 -17.43
C GLY A 175 12.12 -24.22 -16.27
N SER A 176 13.34 -24.74 -16.43
CA SER A 176 14.49 -24.47 -15.55
C SER A 176 15.08 -23.07 -15.74
N SER A 177 14.57 -22.27 -16.66
CA SER A 177 15.01 -20.90 -16.94
C SER A 177 14.18 -19.85 -16.21
N SER A 178 14.84 -19.13 -15.42
CA SER A 178 14.53 -18.15 -14.41
C SER A 178 13.78 -16.88 -14.84
N LYS A 179 13.29 -16.74 -16.08
CA LYS A 179 12.77 -15.44 -16.56
C LYS A 179 11.42 -15.01 -16.02
N VAL A 180 10.59 -15.93 -15.52
CA VAL A 180 9.25 -15.58 -15.00
C VAL A 180 9.33 -15.05 -13.58
N LEU A 181 10.27 -15.55 -12.78
CA LEU A 181 10.52 -15.04 -11.41
C LEU A 181 11.51 -13.87 -11.41
N GLU A 182 12.37 -13.72 -12.44
CA GLU A 182 13.22 -12.54 -12.60
C GLU A 182 12.42 -11.25 -12.85
N ALA A 183 11.19 -11.35 -13.35
CA ALA A 183 10.27 -10.22 -13.42
C ALA A 183 9.67 -9.85 -12.07
N PHE A 184 9.79 -10.72 -11.05
CA PHE A 184 9.22 -10.56 -9.71
C PHE A 184 10.21 -10.89 -8.58
N ALA A 185 11.42 -11.36 -8.88
CA ALA A 185 12.44 -11.71 -7.89
C ALA A 185 13.40 -10.53 -7.64
N VAL A 186 13.67 -10.31 -6.38
CA VAL A 186 14.75 -9.44 -5.87
C VAL A 186 16.10 -9.93 -6.43
N PRO A 187 16.95 -9.08 -7.02
CA PRO A 187 18.23 -9.51 -7.58
C PRO A 187 19.26 -9.86 -6.52
N THR A 188 19.82 -11.06 -6.62
CA THR A 188 21.03 -11.46 -5.89
C THR A 188 22.27 -11.04 -6.71
N PRO A 189 23.38 -10.55 -6.10
CA PRO A 189 24.50 -10.01 -6.84
C PRO A 189 25.30 -11.10 -7.56
N ALA A 190 25.59 -10.90 -8.84
CA ALA A 190 26.51 -11.72 -9.61
C ALA A 190 27.68 -10.89 -10.13
N ASP A 191 28.87 -11.50 -10.12
CA ASP A 191 30.20 -11.02 -10.49
C ASP A 191 30.29 -10.40 -11.90
N PRO A 192 31.26 -9.48 -12.16
CA PRO A 192 31.33 -8.69 -13.38
C PRO A 192 32.07 -9.38 -14.52
N THR A 193 31.50 -9.42 -15.72
CA THR A 193 32.23 -9.52 -17.01
C THR A 193 31.32 -9.21 -18.20
N PRO A 194 31.78 -8.93 -19.41
CA PRO A 194 32.22 -7.64 -19.93
C PRO A 194 31.21 -7.00 -20.92
N GLN A 195 31.40 -5.69 -21.13
CA GLN A 195 30.65 -4.79 -22.01
C GLN A 195 30.26 -5.37 -23.38
N ALA A 196 28.99 -5.31 -23.72
CA ALA A 196 28.46 -5.32 -25.08
C ALA A 196 27.69 -3.99 -25.34
N ALA A 197 27.69 -3.58 -26.60
CA ALA A 197 27.28 -2.27 -27.12
C ALA A 197 25.84 -1.85 -26.76
N PRO A 198 25.48 -0.56 -26.83
CA PRO A 198 24.22 -0.02 -26.30
C PRO A 198 23.03 -0.49 -27.14
N GLU A 199 22.09 -1.14 -26.45
CA GLU A 199 20.73 -1.41 -26.97
C GLU A 199 19.89 -0.13 -27.02
N PRO A 200 18.94 -0.02 -27.95
CA PRO A 200 18.05 1.13 -28.02
C PRO A 200 17.14 1.22 -26.77
N PRO A 201 16.70 2.41 -26.36
CA PRO A 201 16.00 2.61 -25.10
C PRO A 201 14.74 1.76 -25.03
N ALA A 202 14.64 0.96 -23.95
CA ALA A 202 13.44 0.22 -23.61
C ALA A 202 12.23 1.18 -23.55
N THR A 203 11.19 0.85 -24.29
CA THR A 203 9.90 1.54 -24.19
C THR A 203 9.44 1.46 -22.74
N ALA A 204 9.36 2.61 -22.07
CA ALA A 204 8.81 2.72 -20.72
C ALA A 204 7.45 2.04 -20.69
N GLU A 205 7.26 1.09 -19.78
CA GLU A 205 5.93 0.56 -19.45
C GLU A 205 5.03 1.76 -19.19
N ALA A 206 3.91 1.84 -19.89
CA ALA A 206 2.97 2.94 -19.74
C ALA A 206 2.41 2.89 -18.31
N LYS A 207 2.97 3.71 -17.42
CA LYS A 207 2.47 3.87 -16.05
C LYS A 207 1.00 4.25 -16.14
N VAL A 208 0.16 3.59 -15.34
CA VAL A 208 -1.26 3.98 -15.22
C VAL A 208 -1.31 5.45 -14.80
N PRO A 209 -1.99 6.33 -15.56
CA PRO A 209 -1.99 7.76 -15.28
C PRO A 209 -2.61 8.07 -13.91
N ALA A 210 -1.93 8.89 -13.11
CA ALA A 210 -2.45 9.32 -11.82
C ALA A 210 -3.49 10.46 -11.97
N ILE A 211 -4.37 10.54 -10.97
CA ILE A 211 -5.38 11.59 -10.81
C ILE A 211 -4.98 12.47 -9.63
N ALA A 212 -5.05 13.79 -9.78
CA ALA A 212 -5.00 14.73 -8.68
C ALA A 212 -6.32 15.50 -8.56
N VAL A 213 -6.85 15.61 -7.34
CA VAL A 213 -8.02 16.43 -7.04
C VAL A 213 -7.54 17.68 -6.32
N LEU A 214 -7.68 18.83 -6.95
CA LEU A 214 -7.31 20.11 -6.35
C LEU A 214 -8.39 20.56 -5.35
N PRO A 215 -8.03 21.38 -4.35
CA PRO A 215 -9.01 21.95 -3.42
C PRO A 215 -10.11 22.69 -4.17
N PHE A 216 -11.36 22.37 -3.89
CA PHE A 216 -12.50 23.05 -4.52
C PHE A 216 -12.64 24.46 -3.98
N THR A 217 -12.93 25.40 -4.87
CA THR A 217 -13.07 26.81 -4.50
C THR A 217 -14.39 27.04 -3.76
N ASN A 218 -14.35 27.70 -2.61
CA ASN A 218 -15.55 28.17 -1.93
C ASN A 218 -16.13 29.39 -2.66
N MET A 219 -17.27 29.19 -3.31
CA MET A 219 -18.02 30.24 -4.02
C MET A 219 -19.18 30.81 -3.18
N GLY A 220 -19.24 30.48 -1.89
CA GLY A 220 -20.29 30.95 -0.97
C GLY A 220 -20.09 32.39 -0.52
N GLY A 221 -18.89 32.94 -0.63
CA GLY A 221 -18.55 34.30 -0.21
C GLY A 221 -18.31 34.43 1.31
N ASP A 222 -18.47 33.37 2.06
CA ASP A 222 -18.21 33.29 3.49
C ASP A 222 -16.89 32.51 3.74
N PRO A 223 -15.81 33.18 4.16
CA PRO A 223 -14.54 32.52 4.42
C PRO A 223 -14.61 31.44 5.52
N GLU A 224 -15.54 31.58 6.46
CA GLU A 224 -15.74 30.58 7.52
C GLU A 224 -16.27 29.24 7.01
N GLN A 225 -16.65 29.14 5.71
CA GLN A 225 -17.09 27.90 5.06
C GLN A 225 -16.03 27.27 4.15
N GLU A 226 -14.78 27.73 4.19
CA GLU A 226 -13.67 27.14 3.41
C GLU A 226 -13.45 25.67 3.76
N TYR A 227 -13.52 25.35 5.07
CA TYR A 227 -13.40 23.97 5.56
C TYR A 227 -14.38 23.00 4.91
N PHE A 228 -15.55 23.49 4.51
CA PHE A 228 -16.57 22.66 3.90
C PHE A 228 -16.18 22.28 2.46
N ALA A 229 -15.64 23.21 1.69
CA ALA A 229 -15.15 22.96 0.34
C ALA A 229 -13.93 22.01 0.36
N ASP A 230 -13.03 22.20 1.32
CA ASP A 230 -11.90 21.33 1.57
C ASP A 230 -12.34 19.91 1.90
N GLY A 231 -13.28 19.76 2.80
CA GLY A 231 -13.79 18.45 3.21
C GLY A 231 -14.41 17.68 2.05
N ILE A 232 -15.15 18.35 1.17
CA ILE A 232 -15.68 17.73 -0.05
C ILE A 232 -14.56 17.25 -0.96
N SER A 233 -13.51 18.06 -1.15
CA SER A 233 -12.35 17.67 -1.96
C SER A 233 -11.63 16.46 -1.36
N GLU A 234 -11.44 16.43 -0.04
CA GLU A 234 -10.82 15.32 0.69
C GLU A 234 -11.65 14.03 0.61
N ASP A 235 -12.97 14.14 0.75
CA ASP A 235 -13.87 12.99 0.61
C ASP A 235 -13.83 12.42 -0.83
N ILE A 236 -13.75 13.28 -1.85
CA ILE A 236 -13.57 12.83 -3.24
C ILE A 236 -12.21 12.14 -3.43
N ILE A 237 -11.11 12.68 -2.89
CA ILE A 237 -9.79 12.03 -2.91
C ILE A 237 -9.88 10.65 -2.26
N THR A 238 -10.47 10.57 -1.07
CA THR A 238 -10.63 9.33 -0.32
C THR A 238 -11.45 8.31 -1.10
N ASN A 239 -12.61 8.71 -1.64
CA ASN A 239 -13.46 7.84 -2.42
C ASN A 239 -12.76 7.35 -3.71
N LEU A 240 -12.05 8.24 -4.43
CA LEU A 240 -11.28 7.85 -5.61
C LEU A 240 -10.12 6.91 -5.27
N SER A 241 -9.46 7.08 -4.14
CA SER A 241 -8.34 6.23 -3.74
C SER A 241 -8.73 4.79 -3.39
N LEU A 242 -10.01 4.54 -3.15
CA LEU A 242 -10.56 3.20 -3.01
C LEU A 242 -10.67 2.45 -4.35
N TRP A 243 -10.66 3.18 -5.48
CA TRP A 243 -10.60 2.58 -6.83
C TRP A 243 -9.17 2.17 -7.13
N ARG A 244 -8.84 0.91 -6.95
CA ARG A 244 -7.47 0.37 -7.07
C ARG A 244 -6.93 0.33 -8.51
N THR A 245 -7.65 0.89 -9.47
CA THR A 245 -7.33 0.84 -10.90
C THR A 245 -6.42 1.97 -11.37
N PHE A 246 -6.26 3.02 -10.59
CA PHE A 246 -5.39 4.16 -10.88
C PHE A 246 -4.85 4.78 -9.59
N PRO A 247 -3.62 5.33 -9.61
CA PRO A 247 -3.08 6.09 -8.48
C PRO A 247 -3.85 7.40 -8.29
N VAL A 248 -4.11 7.77 -7.04
CA VAL A 248 -4.65 9.07 -6.66
C VAL A 248 -3.62 9.83 -5.86
N ILE A 249 -3.30 11.05 -6.28
CA ILE A 249 -2.35 11.91 -5.58
C ILE A 249 -2.93 12.32 -4.23
N SER A 250 -2.09 12.28 -3.20
CA SER A 250 -2.51 12.55 -1.84
C SER A 250 -3.09 13.95 -1.66
N ARG A 251 -3.95 14.08 -0.65
CA ARG A 251 -4.46 15.38 -0.19
C ARG A 251 -3.33 16.37 0.07
N ASN A 252 -2.32 15.94 0.80
CA ASN A 252 -1.22 16.82 1.24
C ASN A 252 -0.53 17.50 0.06
N SER A 253 -0.26 16.77 -1.02
CA SER A 253 0.33 17.33 -2.23
C SER A 253 -0.65 18.19 -3.03
N SER A 254 -1.90 17.74 -3.18
CA SER A 254 -2.92 18.48 -3.94
C SER A 254 -3.25 19.83 -3.30
N PHE A 255 -3.29 19.89 -1.98
CA PHE A 255 -3.68 21.09 -1.23
C PHE A 255 -2.59 22.17 -1.14
N THR A 256 -1.37 21.89 -1.56
CA THR A 256 -0.33 22.92 -1.70
C THR A 256 -0.69 23.99 -2.75
N TYR A 257 -1.62 23.65 -3.65
CA TYR A 257 -2.10 24.55 -4.70
C TYR A 257 -3.34 25.37 -4.33
N ARG A 258 -3.73 25.39 -3.05
CA ARG A 258 -4.90 26.13 -2.57
C ARG A 258 -4.78 27.64 -2.84
N GLY A 259 -5.87 28.23 -3.34
CA GLY A 259 -6.03 29.68 -3.46
C GLY A 259 -5.14 30.36 -4.49
N GLN A 260 -4.45 29.61 -5.31
CA GLN A 260 -3.55 30.13 -6.34
C GLN A 260 -4.16 29.88 -7.73
N SER A 261 -3.97 30.82 -8.65
CA SER A 261 -4.28 30.62 -10.07
C SER A 261 -3.09 29.90 -10.72
N HIS A 262 -3.27 28.65 -11.08
CA HIS A 262 -2.20 27.81 -11.63
C HIS A 262 -2.42 27.47 -13.09
N ASN A 263 -1.32 27.25 -13.80
CA ASN A 263 -1.35 26.52 -15.04
C ASN A 263 -1.50 25.04 -14.73
N LEU A 264 -2.67 24.45 -15.03
CA LEU A 264 -2.99 23.05 -14.69
C LEU A 264 -2.01 22.05 -15.29
N LYS A 265 -1.42 22.35 -16.44
CA LYS A 265 -0.40 21.51 -17.05
C LYS A 265 0.89 21.48 -16.22
N GLN A 266 1.27 22.62 -15.65
CA GLN A 266 2.42 22.69 -14.74
C GLN A 266 2.12 21.94 -13.44
N VAL A 267 0.95 22.15 -12.84
CA VAL A 267 0.51 21.42 -11.64
C VAL A 267 0.52 19.92 -11.87
N ALA A 268 0.00 19.46 -13.00
CA ALA A 268 0.00 18.04 -13.38
C ALA A 268 1.41 17.47 -13.47
N GLN A 269 2.35 18.20 -14.07
CA GLN A 269 3.76 17.79 -14.16
C GLN A 269 4.41 17.70 -12.77
N GLU A 270 4.20 18.70 -11.92
CA GLU A 270 4.74 18.74 -10.56
C GLU A 270 4.18 17.63 -9.67
N LEU A 271 2.89 17.28 -9.84
CA LEU A 271 2.22 16.20 -9.12
C LEU A 271 2.42 14.81 -9.76
N GLY A 272 3.00 14.71 -10.95
CA GLY A 272 3.10 13.43 -11.66
C GLY A 272 1.73 12.87 -12.07
N ALA A 273 0.71 13.73 -12.20
CA ALA A 273 -0.65 13.37 -12.57
C ALA A 273 -0.91 13.71 -14.05
N ARG A 274 -1.70 12.90 -14.74
CA ARG A 274 -2.23 13.23 -16.06
C ARG A 274 -3.60 13.90 -15.96
N TYR A 275 -4.40 13.44 -15.02
CA TYR A 275 -5.77 13.92 -14.86
C TYR A 275 -5.87 14.85 -13.65
N ILE A 276 -6.42 16.03 -13.85
CA ILE A 276 -6.73 17.00 -12.80
C ILE A 276 -8.24 17.09 -12.63
N VAL A 277 -8.69 16.98 -11.38
CA VAL A 277 -10.06 17.33 -10.98
C VAL A 277 -10.02 18.67 -10.27
N GLU A 278 -10.80 19.62 -10.75
CA GLU A 278 -11.04 20.89 -10.08
C GLU A 278 -12.53 21.17 -9.93
N GLY A 279 -12.88 22.07 -9.03
CA GLY A 279 -14.28 22.35 -8.81
C GLY A 279 -14.55 23.52 -7.89
N SER A 280 -15.82 23.73 -7.62
CA SER A 280 -16.29 24.75 -6.70
C SER A 280 -17.47 24.28 -5.87
N VAL A 281 -17.57 24.80 -4.67
CA VAL A 281 -18.66 24.54 -3.73
C VAL A 281 -19.33 25.85 -3.33
N ARG A 282 -20.64 25.86 -3.30
CA ARG A 282 -21.44 26.96 -2.75
C ARG A 282 -22.49 26.40 -1.81
N LYS A 283 -22.34 26.65 -0.51
CA LYS A 283 -23.32 26.35 0.53
C LYS A 283 -24.20 27.58 0.77
N GLY A 284 -25.51 27.42 0.84
CA GLY A 284 -26.46 28.49 1.14
C GLY A 284 -27.67 27.95 1.93
N GLY A 285 -27.64 28.12 3.25
CA GLY A 285 -28.64 27.50 4.14
C GLY A 285 -28.59 25.97 4.03
N ASN A 286 -29.72 25.34 3.70
CA ASN A 286 -29.82 23.88 3.54
C ASN A 286 -29.57 23.40 2.08
N ARG A 287 -29.00 24.25 1.22
CA ARG A 287 -28.67 23.88 -0.16
C ARG A 287 -27.18 23.94 -0.40
N VAL A 288 -26.69 22.99 -1.17
CA VAL A 288 -25.32 22.94 -1.64
C VAL A 288 -25.31 22.80 -3.18
N ARG A 289 -24.45 23.56 -3.79
CA ARG A 289 -24.13 23.46 -5.21
C ARG A 289 -22.69 23.09 -5.37
N ILE A 290 -22.41 21.99 -6.06
CA ILE A 290 -21.08 21.53 -6.39
C ILE A 290 -20.94 21.55 -7.90
N THR A 291 -19.82 22.06 -8.39
CA THR A 291 -19.40 21.92 -9.77
C THR A 291 -18.06 21.21 -9.76
N ALA A 292 -17.91 20.18 -10.58
CA ALA A 292 -16.64 19.49 -10.76
C ALA A 292 -16.35 19.28 -12.23
N GLN A 293 -15.07 19.30 -12.59
CA GLN A 293 -14.59 19.05 -13.94
C GLN A 293 -13.33 18.22 -13.92
N LEU A 294 -13.19 17.35 -14.90
CA LEU A 294 -12.04 16.49 -15.13
C LEU A 294 -11.33 16.93 -16.39
N ILE A 295 -10.04 17.18 -16.28
CA ILE A 295 -9.17 17.72 -17.33
C ILE A 295 -8.08 16.73 -17.63
N ASP A 296 -7.89 16.37 -18.90
CA ASP A 296 -6.70 15.69 -19.39
C ASP A 296 -5.64 16.74 -19.72
N THR A 297 -4.55 16.77 -18.97
CA THR A 297 -3.52 17.80 -19.10
C THR A 297 -2.53 17.53 -20.23
N ASP A 298 -2.47 16.29 -20.76
CA ASP A 298 -1.68 15.95 -21.93
C ASP A 298 -2.33 16.50 -23.22
N GLU A 299 -3.65 16.35 -23.31
CA GLU A 299 -4.45 16.78 -24.46
C GLU A 299 -5.04 18.20 -24.28
N ASP A 300 -4.86 18.80 -23.10
CA ASP A 300 -5.34 20.15 -22.73
C ASP A 300 -6.83 20.37 -23.01
N HIS A 301 -7.66 19.37 -22.65
CA HIS A 301 -9.10 19.48 -22.84
C HIS A 301 -9.91 18.91 -21.66
N HIS A 302 -11.12 19.46 -21.50
CA HIS A 302 -12.04 18.98 -20.48
C HIS A 302 -12.69 17.69 -20.95
N LEU A 303 -12.41 16.59 -20.24
CA LEU A 303 -13.06 15.30 -20.48
C LEU A 303 -14.50 15.29 -19.99
N TRP A 304 -14.77 16.07 -18.94
CA TRP A 304 -16.05 16.09 -18.30
C TRP A 304 -16.23 17.32 -17.40
N SER A 305 -17.47 17.81 -17.32
CA SER A 305 -17.90 18.82 -16.36
C SER A 305 -19.35 18.59 -16.00
N GLU A 306 -19.67 18.64 -14.73
CA GLU A 306 -21.04 18.48 -14.23
C GLU A 306 -21.30 19.37 -13.03
N LYS A 307 -22.59 19.60 -12.75
CA LYS A 307 -23.07 20.46 -11.69
C LYS A 307 -24.21 19.78 -10.94
N TRP A 308 -24.06 19.71 -9.63
CA TRP A 308 -25.09 19.23 -8.71
C TRP A 308 -25.68 20.38 -7.91
N ASP A 309 -26.97 20.37 -7.72
CA ASP A 309 -27.71 21.30 -6.89
C ASP A 309 -28.66 20.45 -6.03
N ARG A 310 -28.31 20.27 -4.76
CA ARG A 310 -28.95 19.32 -3.84
C ARG A 310 -29.19 19.96 -2.49
N THR A 311 -29.93 19.25 -1.62
CA THR A 311 -29.99 19.61 -0.20
C THR A 311 -28.72 19.16 0.51
N LEU A 312 -28.42 19.77 1.64
CA LEU A 312 -27.23 19.41 2.44
C LEU A 312 -27.33 17.96 2.95
N GLU A 313 -28.53 17.44 3.12
CA GLU A 313 -28.78 16.04 3.53
C GLU A 313 -28.31 15.03 2.47
N ASP A 314 -28.31 15.43 1.17
CA ASP A 314 -27.90 14.59 0.06
C ASP A 314 -26.40 14.72 -0.28
N ILE A 315 -25.59 15.40 0.56
CA ILE A 315 -24.19 15.73 0.24
C ILE A 315 -23.33 14.50 -0.02
N PHE A 316 -23.53 13.43 0.74
CA PHE A 316 -22.78 12.19 0.59
C PHE A 316 -23.15 11.46 -0.71
N ASP A 317 -24.41 11.54 -1.17
CA ASP A 317 -24.80 10.99 -2.46
C ASP A 317 -24.10 11.74 -3.61
N VAL A 318 -23.95 13.07 -3.47
CA VAL A 318 -23.24 13.88 -4.47
C VAL A 318 -21.74 13.55 -4.51
N GLN A 319 -21.10 13.35 -3.36
CA GLN A 319 -19.68 12.94 -3.30
C GLN A 319 -19.46 11.60 -4.00
N ASP A 320 -20.34 10.64 -3.76
CA ASP A 320 -20.30 9.34 -4.43
C ASP A 320 -20.53 9.48 -5.95
N GLU A 321 -21.55 10.25 -6.38
CA GLU A 321 -21.84 10.53 -7.79
C GLU A 321 -20.63 11.18 -8.51
N VAL A 322 -19.98 12.16 -7.87
CA VAL A 322 -18.79 12.84 -8.42
C VAL A 322 -17.65 11.84 -8.60
N SER A 323 -17.35 11.08 -7.55
CA SER A 323 -16.23 10.11 -7.56
C SER A 323 -16.45 9.02 -8.60
N GLU A 324 -17.69 8.50 -8.70
CA GLU A 324 -18.07 7.50 -9.71
C GLU A 324 -17.98 8.07 -11.14
N ALA A 325 -18.45 9.30 -11.36
CA ALA A 325 -18.38 9.95 -12.65
C ALA A 325 -16.93 10.15 -13.14
N ILE A 326 -16.02 10.51 -12.24
CA ILE A 326 -14.59 10.64 -12.53
C ILE A 326 -13.99 9.27 -12.86
N ALA A 327 -14.19 8.27 -11.97
CA ALA A 327 -13.60 6.95 -12.12
C ALA A 327 -14.00 6.27 -13.44
N ARG A 328 -15.27 6.35 -13.84
CA ARG A 328 -15.78 5.82 -15.13
C ARG A 328 -15.12 6.44 -16.35
N ARG A 329 -14.63 7.67 -16.26
CA ARG A 329 -13.99 8.36 -17.39
C ARG A 329 -12.51 8.07 -17.48
N VAL A 330 -11.84 7.93 -16.36
CA VAL A 330 -10.40 7.64 -16.31
C VAL A 330 -10.13 6.16 -16.58
N ALA A 331 -11.00 5.27 -16.11
CA ALA A 331 -10.89 3.84 -16.31
C ALA A 331 -12.20 3.24 -16.87
N PRO A 332 -12.50 3.42 -18.15
CA PRO A 332 -13.74 2.94 -18.77
C PRO A 332 -13.96 1.42 -18.69
N SER A 333 -12.89 0.64 -18.47
CA SER A 333 -12.92 -0.82 -18.35
C SER A 333 -13.35 -1.32 -16.95
N VAL A 334 -13.55 -0.43 -15.99
CA VAL A 334 -13.99 -0.79 -14.63
C VAL A 334 -15.47 -1.12 -14.65
N THR A 335 -15.79 -2.40 -14.64
CA THR A 335 -17.17 -2.89 -14.60
C THR A 335 -17.77 -2.72 -13.20
N GLY A 336 -19.08 -2.47 -13.14
CA GLY A 336 -19.83 -2.10 -11.92
C GLY A 336 -19.78 -3.03 -10.70
N HIS A 337 -18.92 -4.06 -10.70
CA HIS A 337 -18.73 -4.98 -9.58
C HIS A 337 -17.80 -4.43 -8.49
N GLU A 338 -16.90 -3.50 -8.82
CA GLU A 338 -16.09 -2.77 -7.82
C GLU A 338 -16.93 -1.71 -7.09
N GLN A 339 -17.98 -1.19 -7.72
CA GLN A 339 -18.89 -0.18 -7.15
C GLN A 339 -19.52 -0.60 -5.80
N VAL A 340 -19.80 -1.88 -5.58
CA VAL A 340 -20.50 -2.36 -4.37
C VAL A 340 -19.58 -2.41 -3.15
N ARG A 341 -18.26 -2.46 -3.35
CA ARG A 341 -17.25 -2.50 -2.26
C ARG A 341 -16.94 -1.13 -1.67
N LEU A 342 -17.26 -0.07 -2.40
CA LEU A 342 -16.83 1.31 -2.14
C LEU A 342 -17.81 2.12 -1.27
N ILE A 343 -18.86 1.50 -0.72
CA ILE A 343 -19.75 2.22 0.20
C ILE A 343 -19.01 2.41 1.53
N ARG A 344 -18.28 3.53 1.64
CA ARG A 344 -17.84 4.07 2.92
C ARG A 344 -19.05 4.09 3.86
N LYS A 345 -18.88 3.68 5.12
CA LYS A 345 -19.94 3.86 6.11
C LYS A 345 -20.18 5.37 6.24
N ARG A 346 -21.26 5.84 5.63
CA ARG A 346 -21.63 7.26 5.64
C ARG A 346 -21.84 7.74 7.08
N PRO A 347 -21.41 8.96 7.42
CA PRO A 347 -21.79 9.57 8.69
C PRO A 347 -23.31 9.60 8.81
N LYS A 348 -23.82 9.20 9.96
CA LYS A 348 -25.27 9.19 10.21
C LYS A 348 -25.80 10.54 10.65
N ASN A 349 -24.90 11.42 11.07
CA ASN A 349 -25.22 12.72 11.62
C ASN A 349 -24.41 13.80 10.92
N LEU A 350 -25.09 14.68 10.18
CA LEU A 350 -24.48 15.77 9.43
C LEU A 350 -23.69 16.73 10.34
N SER A 351 -24.22 17.02 11.56
CA SER A 351 -23.50 17.89 12.50
C SER A 351 -22.22 17.22 13.02
N ALA A 352 -22.19 15.89 13.18
CA ALA A 352 -20.98 15.17 13.53
C ALA A 352 -19.94 15.25 12.39
N TRP A 353 -20.38 15.17 11.15
CA TRP A 353 -19.51 15.32 9.99
C TRP A 353 -18.98 16.76 9.85
N GLU A 354 -19.81 17.78 10.11
CA GLU A 354 -19.34 19.18 10.10
C GLU A 354 -18.28 19.43 11.19
N GLU A 355 -18.47 18.92 12.39
CA GLU A 355 -17.45 18.98 13.47
C GLU A 355 -16.17 18.23 13.05
N TYR A 356 -16.30 17.07 12.44
CA TYR A 356 -15.14 16.32 11.92
C TYR A 356 -14.34 17.16 10.90
N LEU A 357 -15.01 17.83 9.96
CA LEU A 357 -14.35 18.70 8.96
C LEU A 357 -13.68 19.92 9.62
N GLN A 358 -14.27 20.50 10.66
CA GLN A 358 -13.62 21.61 11.39
C GLN A 358 -12.35 21.13 12.09
N GLY A 359 -12.38 19.92 12.67
CA GLY A 359 -11.17 19.30 13.22
C GLY A 359 -10.06 19.13 12.17
N LEU A 360 -10.40 18.72 10.94
CA LEU A 360 -9.44 18.66 9.83
C LEU A 360 -8.86 20.03 9.48
N ASN A 361 -9.72 21.06 9.43
CA ASN A 361 -9.26 22.43 9.17
C ASN A 361 -8.25 22.91 10.22
N CYS A 362 -8.57 22.74 11.51
CA CYS A 362 -7.66 23.09 12.60
C CYS A 362 -6.34 22.32 12.49
N TYR A 363 -6.38 21.03 12.23
CA TYR A 363 -5.19 20.18 12.13
C TYR A 363 -4.27 20.57 10.97
N TYR A 364 -4.84 20.75 9.76
CA TYR A 364 -4.03 20.97 8.56
C TYR A 364 -3.70 22.44 8.27
N ASN A 365 -4.54 23.36 8.68
CA ASN A 365 -4.43 24.78 8.29
C ASN A 365 -4.04 25.72 9.43
N GLU A 366 -4.35 25.36 10.68
CA GLU A 366 -4.17 26.25 11.84
C GLU A 366 -3.07 25.77 12.78
N ALA A 367 -2.83 24.44 12.86
CA ALA A 367 -1.80 23.87 13.71
C ALA A 367 -0.41 24.20 13.17
N LYS A 368 0.48 24.62 14.07
CA LYS A 368 1.89 24.89 13.76
C LYS A 368 2.81 23.75 14.17
N ASN A 369 2.27 22.75 14.88
CA ASN A 369 3.00 21.58 15.40
C ASN A 369 4.28 21.95 16.18
N THR A 370 4.25 23.05 16.93
CA THR A 370 5.43 23.60 17.61
C THR A 370 5.58 23.12 19.05
N ASP A 371 4.46 22.86 19.73
CA ASP A 371 4.43 22.41 21.12
C ASP A 371 3.12 21.69 21.45
N TYR A 372 3.04 21.10 22.67
CA TYR A 372 1.87 20.37 23.16
C TYR A 372 0.62 21.26 23.32
N GLU A 373 0.79 22.54 23.55
CA GLU A 373 -0.29 23.53 23.76
C GLU A 373 -0.64 24.28 22.47
N ASP A 374 -0.23 23.76 21.30
CA ASP A 374 -0.58 24.34 20.00
C ASP A 374 -2.12 24.49 19.89
N PRO A 375 -2.62 25.73 19.71
CA PRO A 375 -4.06 25.97 19.66
C PRO A 375 -4.78 25.20 18.56
N GLY A 376 -4.16 25.02 17.38
CA GLY A 376 -4.75 24.29 16.25
C GLY A 376 -4.91 22.81 16.59
N LEU A 377 -3.89 22.17 17.20
CA LEU A 377 -3.99 20.77 17.63
C LEU A 377 -5.04 20.57 18.74
N THR A 378 -5.08 21.52 19.69
CA THR A 378 -6.07 21.49 20.78
C THR A 378 -7.49 21.62 20.24
N GLN A 379 -7.74 22.54 19.30
CA GLN A 379 -9.05 22.71 18.68
C GLN A 379 -9.43 21.53 17.81
N ALA A 380 -8.50 20.97 17.03
CA ALA A 380 -8.73 19.78 16.25
C ALA A 380 -9.21 18.62 17.14
N ARG A 381 -8.54 18.39 18.28
CA ARG A 381 -8.95 17.38 19.27
C ARG A 381 -10.37 17.62 19.78
N GLN A 382 -10.71 18.85 20.18
CA GLN A 382 -12.04 19.22 20.67
C GLN A 382 -13.14 18.97 19.64
N HIS A 383 -12.90 19.33 18.38
CA HIS A 383 -13.84 19.10 17.30
C HIS A 383 -14.07 17.61 17.04
N TRP A 384 -13.03 16.78 17.02
CA TRP A 384 -13.18 15.34 16.82
C TRP A 384 -13.84 14.65 18.02
N GLU A 385 -13.53 15.07 19.25
CA GLU A 385 -14.25 14.60 20.45
C GLU A 385 -15.74 14.97 20.36
N LYS A 386 -16.05 16.19 19.92
CA LYS A 386 -17.42 16.63 19.71
C LYS A 386 -18.13 15.85 18.60
N ALA A 387 -17.45 15.56 17.50
CA ALA A 387 -17.97 14.72 16.43
C ALA A 387 -18.35 13.31 16.96
N ILE A 388 -17.51 12.74 17.83
CA ILE A 388 -17.77 11.45 18.49
C ILE A 388 -18.96 11.50 19.45
N GLU A 389 -19.12 12.59 20.20
CA GLU A 389 -20.31 12.78 21.04
C GLU A 389 -21.60 12.78 20.23
N LEU A 390 -21.59 13.43 19.04
CA LEU A 390 -22.72 13.53 18.14
C LEU A 390 -22.99 12.25 17.35
N ASP A 391 -21.93 11.54 16.94
CA ASP A 391 -22.01 10.23 16.29
C ASP A 391 -20.89 9.29 16.77
N PRO A 392 -21.13 8.46 17.79
CA PRO A 392 -20.15 7.50 18.30
C PRO A 392 -19.75 6.39 17.31
N THR A 393 -20.37 6.36 16.12
CA THR A 393 -20.05 5.38 15.06
C THR A 393 -19.14 5.96 13.97
N LEU A 394 -18.74 7.23 14.07
CA LEU A 394 -17.87 7.90 13.10
C LEU A 394 -16.41 7.45 13.28
N SER A 395 -16.02 6.41 12.54
CA SER A 395 -14.68 5.80 12.59
C SER A 395 -13.57 6.82 12.36
N ASP A 396 -13.75 7.73 11.40
CA ASP A 396 -12.71 8.67 10.98
C ASP A 396 -12.33 9.66 12.10
N ALA A 397 -13.28 10.10 12.93
CA ALA A 397 -12.97 10.97 14.06
C ALA A 397 -12.06 10.26 15.09
N TYR A 398 -12.31 8.99 15.39
CA TYR A 398 -11.41 8.20 16.23
C TYR A 398 -10.04 7.98 15.57
N ALA A 399 -10.01 7.72 14.26
CA ALA A 399 -8.76 7.51 13.52
C ALA A 399 -7.89 8.77 13.54
N TYR A 400 -8.49 9.96 13.37
CA TYR A 400 -7.77 11.22 13.45
C TYR A 400 -7.30 11.56 14.88
N LEU A 401 -8.05 11.23 15.92
CA LEU A 401 -7.56 11.34 17.31
C LEU A 401 -6.34 10.44 17.55
N SER A 402 -6.36 9.22 17.03
CA SER A 402 -5.21 8.31 17.08
C SER A 402 -4.01 8.87 16.31
N MET A 403 -4.22 9.47 15.13
CA MET A 403 -3.18 10.07 14.33
C MET A 403 -2.62 11.35 14.98
N LEU A 404 -3.46 12.18 15.57
CA LEU A 404 -3.04 13.36 16.32
C LEU A 404 -2.09 12.99 17.46
N SER A 405 -2.49 12.04 18.30
CA SER A 405 -1.63 11.54 19.38
C SER A 405 -0.35 10.88 18.84
N SER A 406 -0.40 10.22 17.67
CA SER A 406 0.79 9.69 17.00
C SER A 406 1.74 10.80 16.56
N SER A 407 1.22 11.88 16.01
CA SER A 407 1.99 13.07 15.63
C SER A 407 2.66 13.72 16.85
N GLU A 408 1.92 13.91 17.94
CA GLU A 408 2.46 14.45 19.21
C GLU A 408 3.60 13.58 19.76
N LEU A 409 3.48 12.25 19.64
CA LEU A 409 4.53 11.31 20.07
C LEU A 409 5.78 11.40 19.18
N VAL A 410 5.60 11.35 17.86
CA VAL A 410 6.71 11.40 16.87
C VAL A 410 7.47 12.71 16.96
N GLN A 411 6.76 13.84 17.10
CA GLN A 411 7.35 15.16 17.24
C GLN A 411 7.88 15.46 18.64
N ARG A 412 7.71 14.52 19.59
CA ARG A 412 8.16 14.62 21.00
C ARG A 412 7.59 15.84 21.75
N ILE A 413 6.40 16.26 21.38
CA ILE A 413 5.68 17.34 22.06
C ILE A 413 4.77 16.83 23.18
N THR A 414 4.63 15.51 23.34
CA THR A 414 3.86 14.92 24.45
C THR A 414 4.59 15.00 25.79
N LYS A 415 3.84 15.21 26.89
CA LYS A 415 4.37 15.21 28.26
C LYS A 415 4.52 13.81 28.87
N ASP A 416 3.73 12.85 28.39
CA ASP A 416 3.69 11.48 28.89
C ASP A 416 3.60 10.49 27.69
N PRO A 417 4.73 10.01 27.19
CA PRO A 417 4.77 9.11 26.04
C PRO A 417 3.99 7.80 26.23
N GLU A 418 4.02 7.21 27.43
CA GLU A 418 3.33 5.94 27.69
C GLU A 418 1.80 6.14 27.63
N LYS A 419 1.31 7.19 28.28
CA LYS A 419 -0.11 7.54 28.21
C LYS A 419 -0.55 7.85 26.78
N THR A 420 0.30 8.55 26.01
CA THR A 420 0.02 8.86 24.61
C THR A 420 -0.05 7.58 23.75
N LEU A 421 0.84 6.62 23.99
CA LEU A 421 0.78 5.30 23.32
C LEU A 421 -0.51 4.55 23.63
N ASP A 422 -1.03 4.64 24.86
CA ASP A 422 -2.31 4.05 25.24
C ASP A 422 -3.49 4.76 24.55
N GLU A 423 -3.47 6.09 24.48
CA GLU A 423 -4.48 6.89 23.78
C GLU A 423 -4.54 6.56 22.29
N ILE A 424 -3.37 6.47 21.63
CA ILE A 424 -3.25 6.04 20.23
C ILE A 424 -3.94 4.69 20.04
N MET A 425 -3.64 3.72 20.90
CA MET A 425 -4.20 2.38 20.80
C MET A 425 -5.72 2.35 21.07
N VAL A 426 -6.20 3.08 22.05
CA VAL A 426 -7.64 3.14 22.39
C VAL A 426 -8.43 3.69 21.19
N HIS A 427 -8.01 4.83 20.65
CA HIS A 427 -8.69 5.45 19.54
C HIS A 427 -8.52 4.63 18.24
N GLY A 428 -7.32 4.15 17.94
CA GLY A 428 -7.04 3.33 16.76
C GLY A 428 -7.87 2.04 16.74
N ARG A 429 -7.93 1.30 17.84
CA ARG A 429 -8.75 0.07 17.96
C ARG A 429 -10.25 0.35 17.86
N LYS A 430 -10.70 1.47 18.40
CA LYS A 430 -12.10 1.87 18.27
C LYS A 430 -12.44 2.18 16.82
N ALA A 431 -11.58 2.92 16.12
CA ALA A 431 -11.74 3.21 14.70
C ALA A 431 -11.73 1.92 13.84
N GLU A 432 -10.77 1.01 14.09
CA GLU A 432 -10.69 -0.30 13.42
C GLU A 432 -11.95 -1.16 13.66
N THR A 433 -12.47 -1.17 14.88
CA THR A 433 -13.72 -1.89 15.21
C THR A 433 -14.92 -1.35 14.44
N LEU A 434 -15.01 -0.03 14.26
CA LEU A 434 -16.08 0.63 13.53
C LEU A 434 -15.92 0.47 12.01
N ASN A 435 -14.69 0.55 11.51
CA ASN A 435 -14.34 0.35 10.12
C ASN A 435 -12.98 -0.37 10.01
N PRO A 436 -12.98 -1.71 9.83
CA PRO A 436 -11.74 -2.50 9.74
C PRO A 436 -10.82 -2.16 8.56
N GLU A 437 -11.36 -1.51 7.54
CA GLU A 437 -10.63 -1.10 6.33
C GLU A 437 -10.13 0.36 6.40
N ASN A 438 -10.26 1.02 7.55
CA ASN A 438 -9.79 2.40 7.72
C ASN A 438 -8.26 2.46 7.82
N PRO A 439 -7.55 2.98 6.80
CA PRO A 439 -6.08 2.99 6.80
C PRO A 439 -5.50 3.88 7.90
N LEU A 440 -6.14 5.01 8.22
CA LEU A 440 -5.69 5.91 9.29
C LEU A 440 -5.71 5.24 10.67
N ALA A 441 -6.74 4.42 10.95
CA ALA A 441 -6.81 3.65 12.19
C ALA A 441 -5.61 2.69 12.31
N LEU A 442 -5.28 2.00 11.20
CA LEU A 442 -4.15 1.08 11.15
C LEU A 442 -2.81 1.79 11.31
N LEU A 443 -2.66 3.02 10.81
CA LEU A 443 -1.43 3.81 11.00
C LEU A 443 -1.19 4.15 12.47
N GLY A 444 -2.21 4.59 13.20
CA GLY A 444 -2.09 4.84 14.64
C GLY A 444 -1.68 3.57 15.38
N ILE A 445 -2.34 2.45 15.11
CA ILE A 445 -2.00 1.15 15.70
C ILE A 445 -0.57 0.74 15.36
N THR A 446 -0.13 0.93 14.11
CA THR A 446 1.26 0.70 13.67
C THR A 446 2.24 1.51 14.50
N THR A 447 1.98 2.82 14.67
CA THR A 447 2.82 3.72 15.47
C THR A 447 2.95 3.20 16.91
N SER A 448 1.84 2.82 17.56
CA SER A 448 1.88 2.33 18.93
C SER A 448 2.69 1.04 19.07
N TYR A 449 2.51 0.05 18.17
CA TYR A 449 3.31 -1.17 18.19
C TYR A 449 4.80 -0.91 17.89
N PHE A 450 5.08 0.00 16.94
CA PHE A 450 6.45 0.37 16.58
C PHE A 450 7.22 0.94 17.78
N PHE A 451 6.65 1.94 18.45
CA PHE A 451 7.31 2.56 19.62
C PHE A 451 7.37 1.65 20.84
N ARG A 452 6.53 0.62 20.93
CA ARG A 452 6.61 -0.44 21.94
C ARG A 452 7.60 -1.56 21.59
N GLY A 453 8.31 -1.44 20.44
CA GLY A 453 9.29 -2.43 19.98
C GLY A 453 8.70 -3.71 19.39
N ASN A 454 7.37 -3.77 19.18
CA ASN A 454 6.72 -4.91 18.52
C ASN A 454 6.64 -4.67 17.01
N HIS A 455 7.81 -4.73 16.35
CA HIS A 455 7.96 -4.36 14.94
C HIS A 455 7.25 -5.33 13.99
N SER A 456 7.18 -6.63 14.29
CA SER A 456 6.46 -7.59 13.46
C SER A 456 4.97 -7.23 13.36
N THR A 457 4.31 -7.03 14.51
CA THR A 457 2.89 -6.62 14.52
C THR A 457 2.68 -5.24 13.90
N ALA A 458 3.66 -4.32 14.06
CA ALA A 458 3.61 -3.02 13.41
C ALA A 458 3.64 -3.17 11.87
N LEU A 459 4.52 -4.03 11.34
CA LEU A 459 4.61 -4.30 9.90
C LEU A 459 3.30 -4.89 9.36
N ASP A 460 2.70 -5.87 10.06
CA ASP A 460 1.43 -6.47 9.65
C ASP A 460 0.32 -5.42 9.49
N HIS A 461 0.22 -4.47 10.43
CA HIS A 461 -0.78 -3.40 10.34
C HIS A 461 -0.48 -2.40 9.23
N ALA A 462 0.81 -2.06 9.00
CA ALA A 462 1.22 -1.19 7.90
C ALA A 462 0.92 -1.82 6.53
N LEU A 463 1.21 -3.11 6.35
CA LEU A 463 0.88 -3.87 5.13
C LEU A 463 -0.64 -3.90 4.88
N ARG A 464 -1.44 -4.13 5.92
CA ARG A 464 -2.91 -4.06 5.81
C ARG A 464 -3.39 -2.67 5.40
N ALA A 465 -2.79 -1.60 5.93
CA ALA A 465 -3.13 -0.23 5.56
C ALA A 465 -2.88 0.03 4.07
N VAL A 466 -1.74 -0.42 3.53
CA VAL A 466 -1.43 -0.36 2.09
C VAL A 466 -2.42 -1.20 1.27
N GLN A 467 -2.75 -2.41 1.75
CA GLN A 467 -3.72 -3.28 1.07
C GLN A 467 -5.11 -2.66 0.98
N PHE A 468 -5.58 -1.98 2.03
CA PHE A 468 -6.90 -1.36 2.02
C PHE A 468 -6.94 -0.08 1.18
N ASN A 469 -5.88 0.72 1.19
CA ASN A 469 -5.77 1.90 0.35
C ASN A 469 -4.39 2.04 -0.30
N PRO A 470 -4.18 1.50 -1.50
CA PRO A 470 -2.90 1.54 -2.21
C PRO A 470 -2.55 2.93 -2.79
N SER A 471 -3.42 3.92 -2.68
CA SER A 471 -3.13 5.32 -3.02
C SER A 471 -2.84 6.20 -1.79
N PHE A 472 -2.83 5.65 -0.59
CA PHE A 472 -2.58 6.42 0.63
C PHE A 472 -1.09 6.47 0.96
N ALA A 473 -0.41 7.54 0.54
CA ALA A 473 1.04 7.72 0.66
C ALA A 473 1.61 7.43 2.05
N LEU A 474 0.89 7.86 3.11
CA LEU A 474 1.33 7.69 4.48
C LEU A 474 1.38 6.22 4.93
N SER A 475 0.56 5.33 4.34
CA SER A 475 0.66 3.89 4.58
C SER A 475 1.99 3.33 4.09
N PHE A 476 2.42 3.72 2.90
CA PHE A 476 3.72 3.32 2.36
C PHE A 476 4.89 3.91 3.16
N TYR A 477 4.78 5.17 3.60
CA TYR A 477 5.78 5.76 4.49
C TYR A 477 5.93 4.96 5.79
N GLN A 478 4.82 4.60 6.44
CA GLN A 478 4.84 3.81 7.68
C GLN A 478 5.34 2.38 7.46
N GLN A 479 4.96 1.75 6.36
CA GLN A 479 5.52 0.46 5.97
C GLN A 479 7.03 0.55 5.82
N GLY A 480 7.53 1.54 5.06
CA GLY A 480 8.95 1.78 4.88
C GLY A 480 9.68 2.09 6.20
N LEU A 481 9.05 2.84 7.11
CA LEU A 481 9.59 3.13 8.43
C LEU A 481 9.85 1.84 9.23
N VAL A 482 8.88 0.94 9.28
CA VAL A 482 9.05 -0.32 10.01
C VAL A 482 10.10 -1.20 9.32
N GLN A 483 10.03 -1.34 7.99
CA GLN A 483 10.98 -2.15 7.21
C GLN A 483 12.43 -1.70 7.39
N VAL A 484 12.70 -0.39 7.32
CA VAL A 484 14.04 0.17 7.55
C VAL A 484 14.53 -0.16 8.97
N HIS A 485 13.65 -0.08 9.98
CA HIS A 485 14.04 -0.35 11.37
C HIS A 485 14.29 -1.83 11.67
N ILE A 486 13.68 -2.74 10.94
CA ILE A 486 13.96 -4.19 11.08
C ILE A 486 15.10 -4.68 10.17
N GLY A 487 15.73 -3.78 9.40
CA GLY A 487 16.87 -4.09 8.52
C GLY A 487 16.47 -4.49 7.10
N GLU A 488 15.19 -4.43 6.75
CA GLU A 488 14.69 -4.68 5.38
C GLU A 488 14.85 -3.43 4.49
N TYR A 489 16.09 -2.95 4.35
CA TYR A 489 16.39 -1.66 3.75
C TYR A 489 15.91 -1.51 2.31
N GLN A 490 16.03 -2.56 1.50
CA GLN A 490 15.61 -2.54 0.09
C GLN A 490 14.08 -2.44 -0.05
N HIS A 491 13.33 -3.20 0.75
CA HIS A 491 11.87 -3.09 0.79
C HIS A 491 11.44 -1.73 1.32
N GLY A 492 12.11 -1.24 2.36
CA GLY A 492 11.88 0.09 2.92
C GLY A 492 12.09 1.19 1.88
N GLU A 493 13.20 1.15 1.12
CA GLU A 493 13.46 2.08 0.01
C GLU A 493 12.30 2.07 -1.01
N SER A 494 11.87 0.89 -1.46
CA SER A 494 10.78 0.75 -2.42
C SER A 494 9.47 1.33 -1.90
N SER A 495 9.14 1.08 -0.62
CA SER A 495 7.94 1.64 0.02
C SER A 495 8.01 3.16 0.11
N ILE A 496 9.16 3.72 0.48
CA ILE A 496 9.36 5.18 0.58
C ILE A 496 9.25 5.84 -0.79
N LEU A 497 9.87 5.26 -1.83
CA LEU A 497 9.76 5.77 -3.20
C LEU A 497 8.31 5.76 -3.69
N LYS A 498 7.52 4.74 -3.31
CA LYS A 498 6.08 4.72 -3.62
C LYS A 498 5.32 5.82 -2.87
N ALA A 499 5.66 6.11 -1.62
CA ALA A 499 5.10 7.25 -0.90
C ALA A 499 5.40 8.58 -1.59
N PHE A 500 6.62 8.78 -2.11
CA PHE A 500 6.97 9.95 -2.92
C PHE A 500 6.15 10.07 -4.20
N GLU A 501 5.95 8.95 -4.91
CA GLU A 501 5.15 8.94 -6.14
C GLU A 501 3.70 9.39 -5.87
N LEU A 502 3.12 8.96 -4.74
CA LEU A 502 1.75 9.30 -4.35
C LEU A 502 1.63 10.68 -3.67
N SER A 503 2.70 11.23 -3.13
CA SER A 503 2.71 12.54 -2.46
C SER A 503 4.00 13.33 -2.76
N PRO A 504 4.21 13.76 -4.03
CA PRO A 504 5.48 14.41 -4.44
C PRO A 504 5.69 15.81 -3.89
N ALA A 505 4.62 16.50 -3.53
CA ALA A 505 4.64 17.85 -2.95
C ALA A 505 4.21 17.87 -1.46
N ASP A 506 4.37 16.74 -0.74
CA ASP A 506 3.99 16.64 0.66
C ASP A 506 4.75 17.68 1.51
N PRO A 507 4.07 18.46 2.37
CA PRO A 507 4.74 19.36 3.31
C PRO A 507 5.75 18.65 4.21
N GLU A 508 5.48 17.36 4.55
CA GLU A 508 6.31 16.53 5.41
C GLU A 508 7.39 15.74 4.62
N LEU A 509 7.66 16.15 3.38
CA LEU A 509 8.62 15.47 2.48
C LEU A 509 10.02 15.33 3.11
N MET A 510 10.37 16.18 4.04
CA MET A 510 11.59 16.10 4.82
C MET A 510 11.71 14.77 5.60
N HIS A 511 10.61 14.29 6.16
CA HIS A 511 10.58 13.00 6.88
C HIS A 511 10.75 11.82 5.92
N PHE A 512 10.14 11.90 4.72
CA PHE A 512 10.32 10.88 3.68
C PHE A 512 11.79 10.81 3.22
N LEU A 513 12.42 11.98 2.99
CA LEU A 513 13.83 12.07 2.60
C LEU A 513 14.76 11.57 3.70
N GLY A 514 14.46 11.89 4.96
CA GLY A 514 15.21 11.35 6.10
C GLY A 514 15.13 9.83 6.20
N LEU A 515 13.96 9.26 5.95
CA LEU A 515 13.79 7.81 5.96
C LEU A 515 14.46 7.14 4.76
N LEU A 516 14.41 7.76 3.57
CA LEU A 516 15.14 7.30 2.39
C LEU A 516 16.66 7.30 2.63
N TYR A 517 17.20 8.33 3.31
CA TYR A 517 18.58 8.35 3.75
C TYR A 517 18.95 7.09 4.55
N PHE A 518 18.12 6.69 5.51
CA PHE A 518 18.39 5.48 6.30
C PHE A 518 18.29 4.20 5.50
N ALA A 519 17.33 4.10 4.60
CA ALA A 519 17.22 2.96 3.71
C ALA A 519 18.46 2.80 2.80
N CYS A 520 18.96 3.91 2.25
CA CYS A 520 20.16 3.91 1.42
C CYS A 520 21.43 3.67 2.25
N LEU A 521 21.54 4.29 3.44
CA LEU A 521 22.68 4.11 4.34
C LEU A 521 22.82 2.63 4.77
N GLY A 522 21.71 1.96 5.10
CA GLY A 522 21.72 0.55 5.49
C GLY A 522 22.09 -0.40 4.35
N GLN A 523 22.02 0.05 3.11
CA GLN A 523 22.45 -0.66 1.90
C GLN A 523 23.85 -0.23 1.43
N GLU A 524 24.54 0.63 2.19
CA GLU A 524 25.84 1.23 1.81
C GLU A 524 25.79 2.05 0.50
N LYS A 525 24.60 2.49 0.08
CA LYS A 525 24.36 3.38 -1.07
C LYS A 525 24.61 4.83 -0.64
N TYR A 526 25.88 5.19 -0.41
CA TYR A 526 26.24 6.46 0.23
C TYR A 526 25.96 7.68 -0.64
N GLU A 527 26.10 7.59 -1.97
CA GLU A 527 25.81 8.72 -2.86
C GLU A 527 24.30 9.01 -2.90
N GLU A 528 23.44 7.99 -2.96
CA GLU A 528 21.99 8.13 -2.92
C GLU A 528 21.52 8.63 -1.54
N ALA A 529 22.16 8.20 -0.46
CA ALA A 529 21.90 8.72 0.88
C ALA A 529 22.27 10.20 0.97
N LEU A 530 23.40 10.61 0.38
CA LEU A 530 23.81 12.03 0.32
C LEU A 530 22.81 12.86 -0.49
N GLU A 531 22.36 12.36 -1.63
CA GLU A 531 21.36 13.05 -2.45
C GLU A 531 20.04 13.26 -1.69
N ALA A 532 19.57 12.23 -0.96
CA ALA A 532 18.37 12.32 -0.16
C ALA A 532 18.48 13.39 0.93
N ILE A 533 19.57 13.39 1.69
CA ILE A 533 19.76 14.34 2.79
C ILE A 533 20.03 15.77 2.29
N ASP A 534 20.73 15.94 1.17
CA ASP A 534 20.94 17.23 0.54
C ASP A 534 19.62 17.85 0.05
N LYS A 535 18.71 17.05 -0.53
CA LYS A 535 17.35 17.51 -0.89
C LYS A 535 16.53 17.94 0.34
N ALA A 536 16.69 17.26 1.48
CA ALA A 536 16.03 17.66 2.72
C ALA A 536 16.58 18.99 3.24
N LEU A 537 17.90 19.18 3.23
CA LEU A 537 18.58 20.39 3.68
C LEU A 537 18.34 21.60 2.77
N LEU A 538 18.07 21.40 1.48
CA LEU A 538 17.66 22.50 0.58
C LEU A 538 16.36 23.17 1.02
N ARG A 539 15.43 22.40 1.61
CA ARG A 539 14.17 22.92 2.12
C ARG A 539 14.30 23.50 3.53
N HIS A 540 15.08 22.84 4.38
CA HIS A 540 15.26 23.19 5.78
C HIS A 540 16.75 23.17 6.16
N PRO A 541 17.51 24.26 5.87
CA PRO A 541 18.97 24.27 5.96
C PRO A 541 19.53 24.10 7.38
N ASP A 542 18.74 24.38 8.42
CA ASP A 542 19.17 24.43 9.81
C ASP A 542 18.64 23.27 10.66
N VAL A 543 18.14 22.20 10.03
CA VAL A 543 17.75 20.99 10.75
C VAL A 543 18.99 20.25 11.20
N GLY A 544 19.34 20.42 12.49
CA GLY A 544 20.62 19.98 13.04
C GLY A 544 20.93 18.50 12.82
N HIS A 545 19.96 17.58 13.06
CA HIS A 545 20.21 16.15 12.85
C HIS A 545 20.48 15.79 11.38
N HIS A 546 19.88 16.48 10.41
CA HIS A 546 20.17 16.27 8.99
C HIS A 546 21.60 16.69 8.62
N LEU A 547 22.13 17.73 9.25
CA LEU A 547 23.55 18.11 9.08
C LEU A 547 24.49 17.01 9.63
N GLY A 548 24.12 16.38 10.75
CA GLY A 548 24.83 15.24 11.28
C GLY A 548 24.79 14.02 10.33
N PHE A 549 23.62 13.72 9.74
CA PHE A 549 23.47 12.67 8.74
C PHE A 549 24.31 12.94 7.49
N ARG A 550 24.32 14.20 7.03
CA ARG A 550 25.17 14.65 5.92
C ARG A 550 26.66 14.47 6.24
N ALA A 551 27.09 14.87 7.42
CA ALA A 551 28.48 14.70 7.86
C ALA A 551 28.88 13.22 7.90
N ALA A 552 28.00 12.36 8.41
CA ALA A 552 28.24 10.92 8.49
C ALA A 552 28.42 10.28 7.10
N VAL A 553 27.51 10.55 6.16
CA VAL A 553 27.60 9.96 4.81
C VAL A 553 28.80 10.51 4.02
N LEU A 554 29.13 11.79 4.18
CA LEU A 554 30.33 12.37 3.58
C LEU A 554 31.62 11.77 4.18
N GLY A 555 31.58 11.38 5.46
CA GLY A 555 32.65 10.61 6.10
C GLY A 555 32.85 9.24 5.48
N HIS A 556 31.77 8.53 5.18
CA HIS A 556 31.82 7.25 4.46
C HIS A 556 32.34 7.40 3.02
N LEU A 557 31.97 8.48 2.33
CA LEU A 557 32.46 8.81 0.99
C LEU A 557 33.89 9.38 0.96
N GLU A 558 34.56 9.46 2.09
CA GLU A 558 35.92 10.02 2.24
C GLU A 558 36.06 11.48 1.73
N ARG A 559 34.94 12.24 1.69
CA ARG A 559 34.89 13.65 1.30
C ARG A 559 35.22 14.56 2.49
N GLY A 560 36.42 14.40 3.07
CA GLY A 560 36.84 14.90 4.37
C GLY A 560 36.62 16.39 4.60
N SER A 561 36.87 17.29 3.64
CA SER A 561 36.66 18.74 3.83
C SER A 561 35.18 19.10 3.94
N GLU A 562 34.31 18.46 3.15
CA GLU A 562 32.87 18.69 3.18
C GLU A 562 32.24 18.04 4.42
N ALA A 563 32.70 16.82 4.77
CA ALA A 563 32.29 16.12 5.98
C ALA A 563 32.57 16.95 7.23
N LYS A 564 33.79 17.50 7.33
CA LYS A 564 34.17 18.37 8.46
C LYS A 564 33.33 19.65 8.51
N ALA A 565 33.10 20.31 7.39
CA ALA A 565 32.27 21.53 7.36
C ALA A 565 30.82 21.26 7.80
N ALA A 566 30.23 20.13 7.38
CA ALA A 566 28.90 19.72 7.81
C ALA A 566 28.86 19.37 9.32
N LEU A 567 29.88 18.68 9.82
CA LEU A 567 30.04 18.35 11.22
C LEU A 567 30.18 19.59 12.10
N ASP A 568 31.06 20.53 11.72
CA ASP A 568 31.29 21.77 12.46
C ASP A 568 30.00 22.61 12.57
N ARG A 569 29.22 22.67 11.48
CA ARG A 569 27.90 23.34 11.49
C ARG A 569 26.90 22.60 12.38
N TYR A 570 26.83 21.28 12.31
CA TYR A 570 25.99 20.45 13.19
C TYR A 570 26.27 20.73 14.67
N LEU A 571 27.53 20.66 15.07
CA LEU A 571 27.97 20.89 16.46
C LEU A 571 27.73 22.34 16.90
N SER A 572 27.86 23.32 15.99
CA SER A 572 27.60 24.74 16.30
C SER A 572 26.14 25.01 16.65
N LEU A 573 25.21 24.30 16.03
CA LEU A 573 23.76 24.42 16.30
C LEU A 573 23.34 23.69 17.59
N ARG A 574 24.19 22.78 18.09
CA ARG A 574 23.87 21.93 19.25
C ARG A 574 25.09 21.76 20.17
N PRO A 575 25.57 22.83 20.83
CA PRO A 575 26.84 22.83 21.58
C PRO A 575 26.87 21.91 22.81
N ASN A 576 25.72 21.46 23.30
CA ASN A 576 25.60 20.58 24.47
C ASN A 576 25.21 19.15 24.12
N LEU A 577 25.35 18.77 22.85
CA LEU A 577 24.86 17.48 22.36
C LEU A 577 25.83 16.35 22.75
N LYS A 578 25.31 15.32 23.42
CA LYS A 578 25.99 14.04 23.53
C LYS A 578 25.62 13.20 22.31
N VAL A 579 26.42 13.31 21.27
CA VAL A 579 26.15 12.72 19.94
C VAL A 579 25.74 11.24 20.00
N ARG A 580 26.45 10.43 20.78
CA ARG A 580 26.18 9.01 20.92
C ARG A 580 24.81 8.71 21.55
N ASP A 581 24.46 9.46 22.59
CA ASP A 581 23.18 9.27 23.31
C ASP A 581 22.00 9.80 22.47
N ASP A 582 22.24 10.86 21.69
CA ASP A 582 21.20 11.46 20.85
C ASP A 582 20.82 10.53 19.69
N TYR A 583 21.80 9.95 18.99
CA TYR A 583 21.50 9.02 17.91
C TYR A 583 20.89 7.72 18.40
N ARG A 584 21.31 7.19 19.57
CA ARG A 584 20.64 6.04 20.19
C ARG A 584 19.21 6.34 20.65
N ARG A 585 18.87 7.59 20.96
CA ARG A 585 17.51 8.02 21.32
C ARG A 585 16.63 8.31 20.11
N ILE A 586 17.22 8.78 19.01
CA ILE A 586 16.47 9.05 17.75
C ILE A 586 15.97 7.73 17.17
N PHE A 587 16.76 6.67 17.25
CA PHE A 587 16.44 5.33 16.78
C PHE A 587 15.95 4.45 17.93
N VAL A 588 14.67 4.58 18.30
CA VAL A 588 14.01 3.64 19.24
C VAL A 588 13.91 2.28 18.56
N PRO A 589 14.23 1.23 19.17
CA PRO A 589 15.37 0.71 19.91
C PRO A 589 16.37 -0.06 19.03
N ASN A 590 16.57 0.30 17.74
CA ASN A 590 17.43 -0.45 16.83
C ASN A 590 18.80 0.24 16.70
N SER A 591 19.78 -0.23 17.50
CA SER A 591 21.18 0.20 17.44
C SER A 591 21.84 0.01 16.07
N ALA A 592 21.31 -0.87 15.21
CA ALA A 592 21.91 -1.18 13.91
C ALA A 592 21.99 0.03 12.95
N LEU A 593 21.07 0.99 13.04
CA LEU A 593 21.11 2.22 12.24
C LEU A 593 21.99 3.31 12.84
N ALA A 594 22.21 3.29 14.15
CA ALA A 594 23.04 4.29 14.82
C ALA A 594 24.53 4.08 14.55
N ASP A 595 24.98 2.82 14.46
CA ASP A 595 26.39 2.47 14.32
C ASP A 595 27.00 2.99 13.00
N PRO A 596 26.40 2.82 11.80
CA PRO A 596 26.92 3.42 10.56
C PRO A 596 27.00 4.95 10.61
N ILE A 597 26.04 5.62 11.27
CA ILE A 597 26.07 7.08 11.41
C ILE A 597 27.24 7.49 12.31
N ILE A 598 27.40 6.84 13.46
CA ILE A 598 28.49 7.13 14.39
C ILE A 598 29.85 6.89 13.72
N GLU A 599 29.99 5.78 12.99
CA GLU A 599 31.22 5.47 12.22
C GLU A 599 31.52 6.57 11.19
N GLY A 600 30.50 6.98 10.42
CA GLY A 600 30.64 8.05 9.44
C GLY A 600 31.02 9.40 10.07
N LEU A 601 30.46 9.73 11.24
CA LEU A 601 30.84 10.93 11.99
C LEU A 601 32.28 10.89 12.48
N VAL A 602 32.76 9.72 12.94
CA VAL A 602 34.18 9.54 13.30
C VAL A 602 35.08 9.75 12.07
N LYS A 603 34.71 9.19 10.92
CA LYS A 603 35.42 9.45 9.65
C LYS A 603 35.36 10.93 9.24
N ALA A 604 34.32 11.66 9.60
CA ALA A 604 34.18 13.11 9.39
C ALA A 604 35.05 13.95 10.35
N GLY A 605 35.69 13.33 11.32
CA GLY A 605 36.56 13.97 12.30
C GLY A 605 35.89 14.29 13.64
N TRP A 606 34.75 13.67 13.94
CA TRP A 606 34.17 13.71 15.29
C TRP A 606 34.97 12.80 16.23
N GLU A 607 35.37 13.36 17.36
CA GLU A 607 36.04 12.59 18.44
C GLU A 607 34.96 12.19 19.45
N PRO A 608 34.72 10.88 19.66
CA PRO A 608 33.80 10.42 20.68
C PRO A 608 34.21 10.88 22.07
N GLU A 609 33.31 11.49 22.83
CA GLU A 609 33.52 11.77 24.25
C GLU A 609 33.72 10.42 24.98
N GLU A 610 34.75 10.33 25.88
CA GLU A 610 35.05 9.16 26.71
C GLU A 610 33.91 8.76 27.66
#